data_af1171ba12c0fbf0241774a81a74e863
#
_entry.id   af1171ba12c0fbf0241774a81a74e863
#
_cell.length_a   1.000
_cell.length_b   1.000
_cell.length_c   1.000
_cell.angle_alpha   90.00
_cell.angle_beta   90.00
_cell.angle_gamma   90.00
#
_symmetry.space_group_name_H-M   'P 1'
#
loop_
_entity.id
_entity.type
_entity.pdbx_description
1 polymer ?
#
loop_
_entity_poly.entity_id
_entity_poly.type
_entity_poly.pdbx_seq_one_letter_code
_entity_poly.pdbx_strand_id
1 'polypeptide(L)'
;RMRQSLPAWNVNAFAAAAVKAVLAQPSSWADRERARNRKRRDDLFRRLSSLPGAAVLPSEANFLLFRLAGAPHGLAARLLKKYGIALRDCSNYPGLETGGWLRSGVRTPEEHSLLAEALRAELAGNGPSIIRKAPKPALMIQGTCSDAGKSVLTAALCRIFLQDGYHVAPFKAQNM
;
A
#
# COMPACT_ATOMS: atom_id res chain seq x y z
N ARG A 1 -20.78 15.06 -20.68
CA ARG A 1 -21.78 13.98 -20.93
C ARG A 1 -21.18 12.58 -20.87
N MET A 2 -19.96 12.30 -21.40
CA MET A 2 -19.33 10.97 -21.33
C MET A 2 -19.04 10.46 -19.91
N ARG A 3 -18.66 11.32 -18.95
CA ARG A 3 -18.36 10.92 -17.57
C ARG A 3 -19.54 10.32 -16.80
N GLN A 4 -20.77 10.68 -17.16
CA GLN A 4 -21.99 10.17 -16.52
C GLN A 4 -22.38 8.76 -16.97
N SER A 5 -21.79 8.28 -18.07
CA SER A 5 -22.10 6.96 -18.65
C SER A 5 -21.04 5.90 -18.34
N LEU A 6 -19.96 6.26 -17.64
CA LEU A 6 -18.90 5.31 -17.28
C LEU A 6 -19.16 4.73 -15.90
N PRO A 7 -18.99 3.41 -15.71
CA PRO A 7 -19.07 2.81 -14.39
C PRO A 7 -18.00 3.42 -13.46
N ALA A 8 -18.29 3.49 -12.16
CA ALA A 8 -17.42 4.08 -11.15
C ALA A 8 -16.00 3.45 -11.11
N TRP A 9 -15.87 2.21 -11.56
CA TRP A 9 -14.65 1.44 -11.59
C TRP A 9 -14.46 0.81 -12.97
N ASN A 10 -13.77 1.52 -13.84
CA ASN A 10 -13.50 1.04 -15.19
C ASN A 10 -12.35 0.03 -15.20
N VAL A 11 -12.59 -1.12 -15.83
CA VAL A 11 -11.55 -2.11 -16.10
C VAL A 11 -11.05 -1.86 -17.53
N ASN A 12 -9.79 -1.45 -17.66
CA ASN A 12 -9.15 -1.28 -18.96
C ASN A 12 -8.75 -2.62 -19.58
N ALA A 13 -8.48 -2.63 -20.89
CA ALA A 13 -8.14 -3.85 -21.63
C ALA A 13 -6.92 -4.60 -21.05
N PHE A 14 -5.91 -3.87 -20.53
CA PHE A 14 -4.73 -4.48 -19.91
C PHE A 14 -5.06 -5.15 -18.58
N ALA A 15 -5.90 -4.51 -17.76
CA ALA A 15 -6.38 -5.12 -16.52
C ALA A 15 -7.19 -6.38 -16.81
N ALA A 16 -8.06 -6.35 -17.82
CA ALA A 16 -8.82 -7.52 -18.24
C ALA A 16 -7.91 -8.64 -18.76
N ALA A 17 -6.90 -8.31 -19.56
CA ALA A 17 -5.91 -9.28 -20.04
C ALA A 17 -5.09 -9.88 -18.88
N ALA A 18 -4.66 -9.06 -17.92
CA ALA A 18 -3.95 -9.53 -16.74
C ALA A 18 -4.80 -10.48 -15.88
N VAL A 19 -6.08 -10.14 -15.66
CA VAL A 19 -7.00 -11.02 -14.92
C VAL A 19 -7.20 -12.34 -15.67
N LYS A 20 -7.41 -12.32 -17.00
CA LYS A 20 -7.51 -13.54 -17.80
C LYS A 20 -6.25 -14.41 -17.68
N ALA A 21 -5.06 -13.81 -17.78
CA ALA A 21 -3.78 -14.51 -17.64
C ALA A 21 -3.62 -15.14 -16.25
N VAL A 22 -4.05 -14.44 -15.19
CA VAL A 22 -4.02 -14.96 -13.81
C VAL A 22 -5.02 -16.10 -13.64
N LEU A 23 -6.24 -15.97 -14.17
CA LEU A 23 -7.26 -17.01 -14.09
C LEU A 23 -6.92 -18.26 -14.92
N ALA A 24 -6.07 -18.12 -15.94
CA ALA A 24 -5.55 -19.23 -16.72
C ALA A 24 -4.42 -20.00 -16.01
N GLN A 25 -3.90 -19.50 -14.89
CA GLN A 25 -2.89 -20.20 -14.11
C GLN A 25 -3.49 -21.42 -13.40
N PRO A 26 -2.69 -22.47 -13.15
CA PRO A 26 -3.14 -23.61 -12.35
C PRO A 26 -3.69 -23.15 -10.98
N SER A 27 -4.73 -23.80 -10.48
CA SER A 27 -5.32 -23.48 -9.16
C SER A 27 -4.28 -23.47 -8.03
N SER A 28 -3.27 -24.34 -8.13
CA SER A 28 -2.14 -24.40 -7.19
C SER A 28 -1.35 -23.07 -7.08
N TRP A 29 -1.34 -22.24 -8.12
CA TRP A 29 -0.72 -20.92 -8.04
C TRP A 29 -1.49 -20.01 -7.08
N ALA A 30 -2.81 -19.94 -7.26
CA ALA A 30 -3.67 -19.14 -6.38
C ALA A 30 -3.59 -19.60 -4.92
N ASP A 31 -3.53 -20.91 -4.68
CA ASP A 31 -3.43 -21.46 -3.34
C ASP A 31 -2.09 -21.14 -2.68
N ARG A 32 -0.99 -21.20 -3.42
CA ARG A 32 0.34 -20.73 -2.95
C ARG A 32 0.32 -19.26 -2.58
N GLU A 33 -0.28 -18.40 -3.41
CA GLU A 33 -0.34 -16.96 -3.13
C GLU A 33 -1.25 -16.65 -1.94
N ARG A 34 -2.37 -17.35 -1.78
CA ARG A 34 -3.23 -17.25 -0.59
C ARG A 34 -2.47 -17.64 0.68
N ALA A 35 -1.77 -18.78 0.63
CA ALA A 35 -0.96 -19.24 1.77
C ALA A 35 0.16 -18.27 2.12
N ARG A 36 0.83 -17.71 1.11
CA ARG A 36 1.87 -16.69 1.29
C ARG A 36 1.29 -15.42 1.92
N ASN A 37 0.16 -14.94 1.40
CA ASN A 37 -0.51 -13.75 1.93
C ASN A 37 -0.97 -13.96 3.37
N ARG A 38 -1.52 -15.14 3.70
CA ARG A 38 -1.93 -15.49 5.07
C ARG A 38 -0.75 -15.41 6.03
N LYS A 39 0.38 -16.06 5.72
CA LYS A 39 1.59 -16.02 6.57
C LYS A 39 2.09 -14.59 6.81
N ARG A 40 2.12 -13.78 5.75
CA ARG A 40 2.53 -12.37 5.84
C ARG A 40 1.54 -11.54 6.64
N ARG A 41 0.25 -11.76 6.46
CA ARG A 41 -0.81 -11.08 7.22
C ARG A 41 -0.71 -11.40 8.70
N ASP A 42 -0.50 -12.67 9.05
CA ASP A 42 -0.33 -13.11 10.44
C ASP A 42 0.93 -12.49 11.07
N ASP A 43 2.02 -12.36 10.31
CA ASP A 43 3.23 -11.65 10.75
C ASP A 43 2.94 -10.17 11.03
N LEU A 44 2.28 -9.48 10.09
CA LEU A 44 1.89 -8.08 10.28
C LEU A 44 0.96 -7.90 11.48
N PHE A 45 -0.04 -8.78 11.61
CA PHE A 45 -0.99 -8.76 12.73
C PHE A 45 -0.27 -8.87 14.07
N ARG A 46 0.63 -9.85 14.24
CA ARG A 46 1.42 -10.02 15.48
C ARG A 46 2.25 -8.80 15.80
N ARG A 47 2.93 -8.24 14.81
CA ARG A 47 3.79 -7.05 14.99
C ARG A 47 2.99 -5.82 15.39
N LEU A 48 1.86 -5.57 14.74
CA LEU A 48 0.99 -4.46 15.10
C LEU A 48 0.35 -4.67 16.47
N SER A 49 -0.12 -5.86 16.78
CA SER A 49 -0.74 -6.20 18.07
C SER A 49 0.27 -6.11 19.24
N SER A 50 1.58 -6.20 18.99
CA SER A 50 2.61 -6.03 20.02
C SER A 50 2.90 -4.57 20.35
N LEU A 51 2.31 -3.61 19.67
CA LEU A 51 2.52 -2.20 19.93
C LEU A 51 1.66 -1.72 21.11
N PRO A 52 2.17 -0.81 21.94
CA PRO A 52 1.38 -0.23 23.04
C PRO A 52 0.12 0.43 22.52
N GLY A 53 -1.03 0.14 23.15
CA GLY A 53 -2.31 0.73 22.81
C GLY A 53 -2.88 0.33 21.44
N ALA A 54 -2.35 -0.73 20.85
CA ALA A 54 -2.81 -1.21 19.56
C ALA A 54 -4.18 -1.91 19.65
N ALA A 55 -5.07 -1.55 18.74
CA ALA A 55 -6.27 -2.31 18.43
C ALA A 55 -6.19 -2.68 16.93
N VAL A 56 -6.05 -3.95 16.63
CA VAL A 56 -5.89 -4.48 15.26
C VAL A 56 -7.09 -5.37 14.95
N LEU A 57 -7.78 -5.10 13.86
CA LEU A 57 -8.91 -5.92 13.45
C LEU A 57 -8.45 -7.14 12.66
N PRO A 58 -9.00 -8.33 12.92
CA PRO A 58 -8.78 -9.50 12.08
C PRO A 58 -9.21 -9.25 10.65
N SER A 59 -8.52 -9.84 9.70
CA SER A 59 -8.82 -9.66 8.27
C SER A 59 -8.49 -10.92 7.48
N GLU A 60 -9.26 -11.19 6.45
CA GLU A 60 -8.95 -12.18 5.41
C GLU A 60 -8.43 -11.53 4.12
N ALA A 61 -8.37 -10.19 4.08
CA ALA A 61 -7.87 -9.44 2.94
C ALA A 61 -6.32 -9.34 2.92
N ASN A 62 -5.81 -8.62 1.95
CA ASN A 62 -4.38 -8.29 1.84
C ASN A 62 -4.02 -6.97 2.55
N PHE A 63 -4.79 -6.58 3.56
CA PHE A 63 -4.55 -5.43 4.41
C PHE A 63 -5.08 -5.65 5.83
N LEU A 64 -4.59 -4.88 6.78
CA LEU A 64 -5.11 -4.80 8.15
C LEU A 64 -5.58 -3.38 8.45
N LEU A 65 -6.65 -3.28 9.22
CA LEU A 65 -7.15 -2.05 9.82
C LEU A 65 -6.76 -2.04 11.30
N PHE A 66 -6.15 -0.97 11.75
CA PHE A 66 -5.68 -0.83 13.11
C PHE A 66 -5.70 0.61 13.59
N ARG A 67 -5.69 0.79 14.89
CA ARG A 67 -5.46 2.09 15.55
C ARG A 67 -4.47 1.93 16.70
N LEU A 68 -3.86 3.03 17.09
CA LEU A 68 -2.92 3.07 18.21
C LEU A 68 -3.38 4.17 19.18
N ALA A 69 -3.75 3.78 20.40
CA ALA A 69 -4.05 4.75 21.46
C ALA A 69 -2.79 5.56 21.78
N GLY A 70 -2.94 6.88 21.95
CA GLY A 70 -1.82 7.77 22.21
C GLY A 70 -0.95 8.10 21.01
N ALA A 71 -1.32 7.64 19.81
CA ALA A 71 -0.61 8.01 18.59
C ALA A 71 -0.67 9.53 18.36
N PRO A 72 0.44 10.16 17.90
CA PRO A 72 0.45 11.57 17.60
C PRO A 72 -0.49 11.90 16.44
N HIS A 73 -1.05 13.12 16.48
CA HIS A 73 -1.89 13.63 15.39
C HIS A 73 -1.17 13.54 14.05
N GLY A 74 -1.89 13.11 13.01
CA GLY A 74 -1.36 13.01 11.65
C GLY A 74 -0.28 11.93 11.50
N LEU A 75 -0.37 10.83 12.26
CA LEU A 75 0.61 9.74 12.24
C LEU A 75 0.94 9.23 10.83
N ALA A 76 -0.06 9.08 9.95
CA ALA A 76 0.17 8.66 8.55
C ALA A 76 1.07 9.64 7.79
N ALA A 77 0.83 10.95 7.93
CA ALA A 77 1.65 11.98 7.30
C ALA A 77 3.07 12.02 7.88
N ARG A 78 3.21 11.82 9.20
CA ARG A 78 4.51 11.74 9.87
C ARG A 78 5.32 10.56 9.39
N LEU A 79 4.70 9.37 9.29
CA LEU A 79 5.35 8.15 8.78
C LEU A 79 5.80 8.32 7.34
N LEU A 80 4.97 8.93 6.50
CA LEU A 80 5.34 9.22 5.12
C LEU A 80 6.53 10.19 5.06
N LYS A 81 6.48 11.29 5.80
CA LYS A 81 7.52 12.33 5.76
C LYS A 81 8.85 11.85 6.34
N LYS A 82 8.83 11.12 7.47
CA LYS A 82 10.05 10.73 8.20
C LYS A 82 10.66 9.42 7.69
N TYR A 83 9.82 8.45 7.37
CA TYR A 83 10.25 7.08 7.08
C TYR A 83 9.97 6.62 5.66
N GLY A 84 9.24 7.42 4.85
CA GLY A 84 8.80 7.02 3.51
C GLY A 84 7.73 5.92 3.54
N ILE A 85 7.06 5.72 4.68
CA ILE A 85 6.04 4.70 4.87
C ILE A 85 4.66 5.31 4.64
N ALA A 86 3.98 4.87 3.58
CA ALA A 86 2.64 5.30 3.26
C ALA A 86 1.60 4.39 3.91
N LEU A 87 0.77 4.95 4.78
CA LEU A 87 -0.43 4.32 5.33
C LEU A 87 -1.67 5.06 4.87
N ARG A 88 -2.78 4.35 4.75
CA ARG A 88 -4.06 4.98 4.47
C ARG A 88 -4.68 5.44 5.79
N ASP A 89 -4.91 6.74 5.92
CA ASP A 89 -5.77 7.31 6.96
C ASP A 89 -7.22 7.02 6.60
N CYS A 90 -7.96 6.42 7.51
CA CYS A 90 -9.34 5.99 7.32
C CYS A 90 -10.37 6.94 7.97
N SER A 91 -9.97 8.14 8.40
CA SER A 91 -10.86 9.12 9.02
C SER A 91 -12.00 9.60 8.11
N ASN A 92 -11.86 9.41 6.81
CA ASN A 92 -12.90 9.75 5.83
C ASN A 92 -13.88 8.60 5.54
N TYR A 93 -13.81 7.49 6.27
CA TYR A 93 -14.77 6.39 6.13
C TYR A 93 -15.87 6.52 7.20
N PRO A 94 -17.16 6.35 6.83
CA PRO A 94 -18.27 6.36 7.79
C PRO A 94 -18.03 5.39 8.95
N GLY A 95 -18.11 5.89 10.18
CA GLY A 95 -17.89 5.13 11.40
C GLY A 95 -16.44 5.03 11.87
N LEU A 96 -15.47 5.61 11.14
CA LEU A 96 -14.06 5.62 11.51
C LEU A 96 -13.49 7.03 11.75
N GLU A 97 -14.33 8.05 11.74
CA GLU A 97 -13.95 9.47 11.75
C GLU A 97 -13.14 9.87 12.99
N THR A 98 -13.49 9.30 14.14
CA THR A 98 -12.92 9.71 15.43
C THR A 98 -11.86 8.76 15.98
N GLY A 99 -11.58 7.65 15.30
CA GLY A 99 -10.80 6.57 15.90
C GLY A 99 -9.31 6.58 15.63
N GLY A 100 -8.80 7.45 14.76
CA GLY A 100 -7.41 7.39 14.31
C GLY A 100 -7.07 6.08 13.60
N TRP A 101 -8.03 5.51 12.88
CA TRP A 101 -7.88 4.25 12.19
C TRP A 101 -7.00 4.38 10.95
N LEU A 102 -6.06 3.46 10.84
CA LEU A 102 -5.10 3.36 9.74
C LEU A 102 -5.23 2.00 9.06
N ARG A 103 -5.01 1.98 7.75
CA ARG A 103 -4.96 0.75 6.97
C ARG A 103 -3.57 0.54 6.41
N SER A 104 -2.99 -0.63 6.70
CA SER A 104 -1.72 -1.08 6.14
C SER A 104 -1.95 -2.25 5.19
N GLY A 105 -1.35 -2.22 4.01
CA GLY A 105 -1.27 -3.39 3.14
C GLY A 105 -0.32 -4.45 3.70
N VAL A 106 -0.64 -5.71 3.43
CA VAL A 106 0.26 -6.83 3.70
C VAL A 106 1.43 -6.79 2.72
N ARG A 107 2.65 -6.71 3.24
CA ARG A 107 3.90 -6.57 2.47
C ARG A 107 4.87 -7.70 2.82
N THR A 108 6.16 -7.46 2.67
CA THR A 108 7.18 -8.41 3.08
C THR A 108 7.46 -8.33 4.59
N PRO A 109 8.00 -9.38 5.22
CA PRO A 109 8.35 -9.36 6.65
C PRO A 109 9.33 -8.23 7.02
N GLU A 110 10.23 -7.88 6.11
CA GLU A 110 11.21 -6.80 6.28
C GLU A 110 10.49 -5.44 6.33
N GLU A 111 9.54 -5.22 5.42
CA GLU A 111 8.73 -3.99 5.42
C GLU A 111 7.82 -3.91 6.65
N HIS A 112 7.30 -5.05 7.14
CA HIS A 112 6.55 -5.10 8.39
C HIS A 112 7.42 -4.74 9.61
N SER A 113 8.69 -5.17 9.64
CA SER A 113 9.63 -4.80 10.69
C SER A 113 9.86 -3.29 10.70
N LEU A 114 10.15 -2.72 9.53
CA LEU A 114 10.35 -1.26 9.38
C LEU A 114 9.12 -0.46 9.83
N LEU A 115 7.92 -0.92 9.46
CA LEU A 115 6.67 -0.30 9.89
C LEU A 115 6.53 -0.34 11.42
N ALA A 116 6.74 -1.51 12.03
CA ALA A 116 6.59 -1.67 13.48
C ALA A 116 7.61 -0.83 14.25
N GLU A 117 8.85 -0.74 13.77
CA GLU A 117 9.91 0.10 14.35
C GLU A 117 9.56 1.59 14.25
N ALA A 118 9.11 2.04 13.08
CA ALA A 118 8.69 3.42 12.88
C ALA A 118 7.50 3.80 13.77
N LEU A 119 6.53 2.90 13.92
CA LEU A 119 5.37 3.11 14.80
C LEU A 119 5.80 3.19 16.28
N ARG A 120 6.70 2.31 16.74
CA ARG A 120 7.25 2.37 18.11
C ARG A 120 7.95 3.70 18.37
N ALA A 121 8.77 4.15 17.42
CA ALA A 121 9.49 5.40 17.52
C ALA A 121 8.55 6.62 17.63
N GLU A 122 7.49 6.65 16.84
CA GLU A 122 6.48 7.71 16.90
C GLU A 122 5.66 7.69 18.20
N LEU A 123 5.35 6.49 18.73
CA LEU A 123 4.67 6.33 20.02
C LEU A 123 5.54 6.75 21.21
N ALA A 124 6.85 6.49 21.15
CA ALA A 124 7.78 6.85 22.20
C ALA A 124 8.10 8.36 22.25
N GLY A 125 7.59 9.15 21.30
CA GLY A 125 7.95 10.56 21.17
C GLY A 125 9.41 10.79 20.74
N ASN A 126 10.18 9.74 20.66
CA ASN A 126 11.58 9.71 20.25
C ASN A 126 11.64 9.36 18.76
N GLY A 127 11.22 10.28 17.90
CA GLY A 127 11.41 10.05 16.47
C GLY A 127 12.91 9.87 16.20
N PRO A 128 13.37 8.69 15.71
CA PRO A 128 14.78 8.52 15.43
C PRO A 128 15.22 9.53 14.38
N SER A 129 16.43 9.96 14.53
CA SER A 129 17.23 10.54 13.47
C SER A 129 17.03 9.70 12.20
N ILE A 130 16.42 10.28 11.24
CA ILE A 130 16.05 9.85 9.89
C ILE A 130 16.88 8.66 9.41
N ILE A 131 16.30 7.46 9.31
CA ILE A 131 16.75 6.48 8.33
C ILE A 131 16.25 7.00 6.97
N ARG A 132 16.88 8.03 6.46
CA ARG A 132 16.77 8.37 5.05
C ARG A 132 17.58 7.31 4.29
N LYS A 133 16.93 6.23 3.88
CA LYS A 133 17.36 5.60 2.64
C LYS A 133 17.37 6.71 1.60
N ALA A 134 18.51 6.92 0.95
CA ALA A 134 18.63 7.91 -0.10
C ALA A 134 17.38 7.86 -0.99
N PRO A 135 16.76 9.00 -1.31
CA PRO A 135 15.55 9.00 -2.11
C PRO A 135 15.84 8.23 -3.40
N LYS A 136 15.14 7.13 -3.59
CA LYS A 136 15.25 6.39 -4.85
C LYS A 136 14.74 7.30 -5.95
N PRO A 137 15.42 7.37 -7.08
CA PRO A 137 14.92 8.14 -8.22
C PRO A 137 13.48 7.73 -8.50
N ALA A 138 12.60 8.69 -8.61
CA ALA A 138 11.19 8.46 -8.90
C ALA A 138 10.78 9.28 -10.12
N LEU A 139 10.11 8.65 -11.07
CA LEU A 139 9.51 9.29 -12.22
C LEU A 139 8.00 9.31 -12.04
N MET A 140 7.41 10.50 -12.07
CA MET A 140 5.96 10.67 -12.00
C MET A 140 5.40 10.91 -13.41
N ILE A 141 4.42 10.10 -13.81
CA ILE A 141 3.69 10.26 -15.05
C ILE A 141 2.34 10.89 -14.74
N GLN A 142 2.15 12.13 -15.17
CA GLN A 142 0.92 12.88 -15.03
C GLN A 142 0.15 12.91 -16.36
N GLY A 143 -1.15 13.10 -16.27
CA GLY A 143 -2.01 13.30 -17.43
C GLY A 143 -3.20 14.16 -17.06
N THR A 144 -3.68 14.93 -18.01
CA THR A 144 -4.76 15.92 -17.84
C THR A 144 -6.14 15.30 -17.61
N CYS A 145 -6.29 14.01 -17.89
CA CYS A 145 -7.57 13.30 -17.71
C CYS A 145 -7.34 11.82 -17.35
N SER A 146 -8.41 11.16 -16.94
CA SER A 146 -8.47 9.70 -16.87
C SER A 146 -8.37 9.15 -18.31
N ASP A 147 -7.77 7.96 -18.45
CA ASP A 147 -7.58 7.29 -19.75
C ASP A 147 -6.59 7.93 -20.75
N ALA A 148 -5.81 8.91 -20.30
CA ALA A 148 -4.73 9.53 -21.09
C ALA A 148 -3.53 8.62 -21.36
N GLY A 149 -3.67 7.29 -21.22
CA GLY A 149 -2.59 6.33 -21.49
C GLY A 149 -1.48 6.27 -20.43
N LYS A 150 -1.63 6.93 -19.28
CA LYS A 150 -0.61 6.96 -18.20
C LYS A 150 -0.12 5.57 -17.78
N SER A 151 -1.03 4.63 -17.63
CA SER A 151 -0.70 3.26 -17.21
C SER A 151 0.10 2.50 -18.26
N VAL A 152 -0.19 2.73 -19.55
CA VAL A 152 0.53 2.14 -20.67
C VAL A 152 1.95 2.68 -20.73
N LEU A 153 2.09 4.00 -20.63
CA LEU A 153 3.39 4.67 -20.63
C LEU A 153 4.22 4.24 -19.41
N THR A 154 3.60 4.12 -18.23
CA THR A 154 4.28 3.62 -17.04
C THR A 154 4.79 2.19 -17.24
N ALA A 155 3.98 1.29 -17.80
CA ALA A 155 4.39 -0.08 -18.07
C ALA A 155 5.53 -0.16 -19.09
N ALA A 156 5.46 0.65 -20.16
CA ALA A 156 6.51 0.72 -21.16
C ALA A 156 7.85 1.21 -20.57
N LEU A 157 7.81 2.28 -19.77
CA LEU A 157 9.01 2.81 -19.10
C LEU A 157 9.57 1.84 -18.08
N CYS A 158 8.72 1.14 -17.31
CA CYS A 158 9.18 0.09 -16.41
C CYS A 158 9.93 -1.01 -17.16
N ARG A 159 9.43 -1.41 -18.34
CA ARG A 159 10.10 -2.42 -19.18
C ARG A 159 11.45 -1.93 -19.69
N ILE A 160 11.53 -0.70 -20.20
CA ILE A 160 12.77 -0.09 -20.69
C ILE A 160 13.81 -0.05 -19.55
N PHE A 161 13.45 0.53 -18.41
CA PHE A 161 14.38 0.63 -17.28
C PHE A 161 14.80 -0.75 -16.73
N LEU A 162 13.91 -1.74 -16.77
CA LEU A 162 14.28 -3.10 -16.40
C LEU A 162 15.31 -3.71 -17.38
N GLN A 163 15.15 -3.46 -18.70
CA GLN A 163 16.10 -3.89 -19.73
C GLN A 163 17.44 -3.18 -19.59
N ASP A 164 17.44 -1.93 -19.11
CA ASP A 164 18.64 -1.15 -18.81
C ASP A 164 19.29 -1.54 -17.45
N GLY A 165 18.79 -2.59 -16.79
CA GLY A 165 19.36 -3.12 -15.55
C GLY A 165 18.89 -2.43 -14.26
N TYR A 166 17.90 -1.55 -14.32
CA TYR A 166 17.34 -0.91 -13.13
C TYR A 166 16.30 -1.78 -12.43
N HIS A 167 16.30 -1.79 -11.10
CA HIS A 167 15.20 -2.36 -10.33
C HIS A 167 14.03 -1.36 -10.28
N VAL A 168 12.96 -1.68 -10.98
CA VAL A 168 11.81 -0.78 -11.15
C VAL A 168 10.60 -1.30 -10.39
N ALA A 169 9.91 -0.40 -9.69
CA ALA A 169 8.64 -0.70 -9.04
C ALA A 169 7.57 0.30 -9.52
N PRO A 170 6.57 -0.13 -10.31
CA PRO A 170 5.45 0.72 -10.67
C PRO A 170 4.59 0.99 -9.44
N PHE A 171 4.22 2.24 -9.25
CA PHE A 171 3.29 2.67 -8.23
C PHE A 171 2.16 3.46 -8.87
N LYS A 172 0.92 3.12 -8.55
CA LYS A 172 -0.24 3.91 -8.91
C LYS A 172 -0.98 4.28 -7.64
N ALA A 173 -1.04 5.57 -7.34
CA ALA A 173 -1.99 6.07 -6.37
C ALA A 173 -3.41 5.75 -6.85
N GLN A 174 -4.29 5.39 -5.93
CA GLN A 174 -5.68 5.06 -6.24
C GLN A 174 -6.32 6.19 -7.05
N ASN A 175 -7.05 5.85 -8.10
CA ASN A 175 -7.91 6.81 -8.79
C ASN A 175 -8.92 7.36 -7.76
N MET A 176 -8.92 8.66 -7.58
CA MET A 176 -9.99 9.35 -6.90
C MET A 176 -11.15 9.55 -7.85
#